data_f55edcd2a02ae9f1f7564d7576855719
#
_entry.id   f55edcd2a02ae9f1f7564d7576855719
#
_cell.length_a   1.000
_cell.length_b   1.000
_cell.length_c   1.000
_cell.angle_alpha   90.00
_cell.angle_beta   90.00
_cell.angle_gamma   90.00
#
_symmetry.space_group_name_H-M   'P 1'
#
loop_
_entity.id
_entity.type
_entity.pdbx_description
1 polymer ?
#
loop_
_entity_poly.entity_id
_entity_poly.type
_entity_poly.pdbx_seq_one_letter_code
_entity_poly.pdbx_strand_id
1 'polypeptide(L)'
;MAAGAMLLAAGTAQGAEKIKLGLGGYFKAFAVAGDQNDGPALDVRNHGFAQESEIHFTGETTLDNGITLGVNVQLEGETSADQIDESYIYATGTFGKLIYGQENPASDLMFYGSPWAIQGVGVASPDHVFVTLGNAVGSPTVVSDISGDAEKLTYFTPRMGGFRLGLSYTPDNCAAPAAACASAGTGLQSQLDTGQQSEAVEIGTNYTRQINGVDMALYADMTSGN
;
A
#
# COMPACT_ATOMS: atom_id res chain seq x y z
N MET A 1 -14.13 1.99 -34.40
CA MET A 1 -12.69 2.11 -34.16
C MET A 1 -12.27 0.88 -33.37
N ALA A 2 -11.34 0.06 -33.89
CA ALA A 2 -10.93 -1.18 -33.25
C ALA A 2 -9.86 -0.84 -32.21
N ALA A 3 -10.17 -1.03 -30.94
CA ALA A 3 -9.17 -1.00 -29.87
C ALA A 3 -8.34 -2.27 -29.98
N GLY A 4 -7.08 -2.12 -30.39
CA GLY A 4 -6.12 -3.21 -30.43
C GLY A 4 -5.73 -3.58 -29.00
N ALA A 5 -6.18 -4.73 -28.50
CA ALA A 5 -5.61 -5.33 -27.32
C ALA A 5 -4.17 -5.72 -27.63
N MET A 6 -3.21 -5.06 -26.94
CA MET A 6 -1.82 -5.50 -26.97
C MET A 6 -1.72 -6.79 -26.15
N LEU A 7 -1.85 -7.93 -26.81
CA LEU A 7 -1.40 -9.18 -26.25
C LEU A 7 0.14 -9.09 -26.19
N LEU A 8 0.71 -8.95 -25.02
CA LEU A 8 2.10 -9.29 -24.78
C LEU A 8 2.22 -10.80 -25.01
N ALA A 9 2.67 -11.19 -26.19
CA ALA A 9 3.08 -12.55 -26.43
C ALA A 9 4.23 -12.85 -25.47
N ALA A 10 4.01 -13.72 -24.51
CA ALA A 10 5.08 -14.30 -23.72
C ALA A 10 5.94 -15.14 -24.68
N GLY A 11 6.94 -14.50 -25.27
CA GLY A 11 8.02 -15.20 -25.96
C GLY A 11 8.67 -16.13 -24.93
N THR A 12 8.94 -17.36 -25.32
CA THR A 12 9.74 -18.28 -24.52
C THR A 12 11.12 -17.66 -24.35
N ALA A 13 11.34 -16.93 -23.27
CA ALA A 13 12.65 -16.47 -22.87
C ALA A 13 13.44 -17.72 -22.43
N GLN A 14 14.26 -18.25 -23.34
CA GLN A 14 15.29 -19.20 -22.97
C GLN A 14 16.38 -18.41 -22.26
N GLY A 15 16.42 -18.57 -20.94
CA GLY A 15 17.48 -17.97 -20.13
C GLY A 15 17.03 -17.32 -18.83
N ALA A 16 15.73 -17.07 -18.63
CA ALA A 16 15.25 -16.54 -17.35
C ALA A 16 15.50 -17.54 -16.21
N GLU A 17 15.94 -17.05 -15.07
CA GLU A 17 15.99 -17.87 -13.84
C GLU A 17 14.59 -18.44 -13.54
N LYS A 18 14.57 -19.62 -12.90
CA LYS A 18 13.29 -20.18 -12.43
C LYS A 18 12.66 -19.22 -11.42
N ILE A 19 11.35 -19.08 -11.50
CA ILE A 19 10.59 -18.31 -10.52
C ILE A 19 10.88 -18.86 -9.12
N LYS A 20 11.33 -17.99 -8.23
CA LYS A 20 11.54 -18.28 -6.81
C LYS A 20 10.27 -17.92 -6.08
N LEU A 21 9.66 -18.89 -5.41
CA LEU A 21 8.49 -18.66 -4.57
C LEU A 21 8.96 -18.39 -3.15
N GLY A 22 8.35 -17.41 -2.50
CA GLY A 22 8.59 -17.03 -1.11
C GLY A 22 7.28 -17.05 -0.31
N LEU A 23 7.44 -17.31 0.97
CA LEU A 23 6.41 -17.16 1.97
C LEU A 23 6.99 -16.27 3.07
N GLY A 24 6.29 -15.17 3.37
CA GLY A 24 6.67 -14.20 4.39
C GLY A 24 5.48 -13.81 5.24
N GLY A 25 5.62 -12.74 5.97
CA GLY A 25 4.57 -12.16 6.77
C GLY A 25 5.00 -11.82 8.17
N TYR A 26 4.05 -11.41 8.98
CA TYR A 26 4.27 -11.05 10.37
C TYR A 26 3.05 -11.35 11.23
N PHE A 27 3.27 -11.35 12.54
CA PHE A 27 2.22 -11.38 13.56
C PHE A 27 2.59 -10.39 14.66
N LYS A 28 1.75 -9.39 14.87
CA LYS A 28 1.84 -8.44 15.98
C LYS A 28 0.73 -8.74 16.98
N ALA A 29 1.05 -8.79 18.25
CA ALA A 29 0.10 -8.95 19.34
C ALA A 29 0.26 -7.82 20.34
N PHE A 30 -0.84 -7.22 20.73
CA PHE A 30 -0.87 -6.09 21.65
C PHE A 30 -1.72 -6.45 22.89
N ALA A 31 -1.18 -6.17 24.06
CA ALA A 31 -1.92 -6.13 25.32
C ALA A 31 -1.90 -4.68 25.80
N VAL A 32 -3.06 -4.09 25.96
CA VAL A 32 -3.23 -2.69 26.34
C VAL A 32 -3.88 -2.63 27.71
N ALA A 33 -3.34 -1.80 28.60
CA ALA A 33 -3.97 -1.39 29.84
C ALA A 33 -3.87 0.13 29.97
N GLY A 34 -5.00 0.77 30.26
CA GLY A 34 -5.08 2.22 30.39
C GLY A 34 -6.38 2.61 31.06
N ASP A 35 -6.40 3.80 31.63
CA ASP A 35 -7.59 4.39 32.23
C ASP A 35 -8.07 5.55 31.35
N GLN A 36 -9.31 5.48 30.92
CA GLN A 36 -9.95 6.48 30.10
C GLN A 36 -11.35 6.77 30.65
N ASN A 37 -11.68 8.05 30.78
CA ASN A 37 -13.01 8.42 31.25
C ASN A 37 -14.09 7.99 30.25
N ASP A 38 -15.15 7.39 30.76
CA ASP A 38 -16.35 7.10 29.98
C ASP A 38 -17.00 8.39 29.51
N GLY A 39 -17.45 8.37 28.25
CA GLY A 39 -18.26 9.43 27.68
C GLY A 39 -19.75 9.08 27.70
N PRO A 40 -20.64 10.03 27.39
CA PRO A 40 -22.10 9.81 27.42
C PRO A 40 -22.61 8.65 26.56
N ALA A 41 -21.79 8.18 25.59
CA ALA A 41 -22.09 7.10 24.68
C ALA A 41 -20.95 6.08 24.57
N LEU A 42 -19.98 6.12 25.48
CA LEU A 42 -18.78 5.32 25.42
C LEU A 42 -18.52 4.67 26.79
N ASP A 43 -18.72 3.37 26.87
CA ASP A 43 -18.33 2.54 28.03
C ASP A 43 -16.99 1.87 27.66
N VAL A 44 -15.91 2.31 28.27
CA VAL A 44 -14.54 1.93 27.89
C VAL A 44 -13.94 0.98 28.90
N ARG A 45 -13.48 -0.17 28.43
CA ARG A 45 -12.70 -1.09 29.27
C ARG A 45 -11.28 -0.57 29.46
N ASN A 46 -10.75 -0.78 30.64
CA ASN A 46 -9.40 -0.37 30.99
C ASN A 46 -8.30 -1.36 30.54
N HIS A 47 -8.65 -2.39 29.78
CA HIS A 47 -7.71 -3.35 29.20
C HIS A 47 -8.30 -4.00 27.94
N GLY A 48 -7.43 -4.45 27.04
CA GLY A 48 -7.82 -5.14 25.82
C GLY A 48 -6.65 -5.87 25.18
N PHE A 49 -6.99 -6.67 24.19
CA PHE A 49 -6.03 -7.33 23.31
C PHE A 49 -6.35 -6.95 21.87
N ALA A 50 -5.32 -6.75 21.08
CA ALA A 50 -5.42 -6.58 19.64
C ALA A 50 -4.33 -7.39 18.95
N GLN A 51 -4.53 -7.70 17.71
CA GLN A 51 -3.54 -8.33 16.85
C GLN A 51 -3.59 -7.72 15.47
N GLU A 52 -2.51 -7.89 14.76
CA GLU A 52 -2.37 -7.61 13.34
C GLU A 52 -1.44 -8.65 12.75
N SER A 53 -1.84 -9.26 11.66
CA SER A 53 -1.04 -10.33 11.06
C SER A 53 -1.32 -10.44 9.58
N GLU A 54 -0.25 -10.67 8.81
CA GLU A 54 -0.32 -10.90 7.38
C GLU A 54 0.53 -12.08 6.96
N ILE A 55 0.12 -12.72 5.88
CA ILE A 55 0.88 -13.75 5.17
C ILE A 55 1.11 -13.28 3.74
N HIS A 56 2.37 -13.17 3.34
CA HIS A 56 2.78 -12.72 2.03
C HIS A 56 3.21 -13.90 1.16
N PHE A 57 2.57 -14.06 0.02
CA PHE A 57 2.97 -14.99 -1.02
C PHE A 57 3.70 -14.22 -2.12
N THR A 58 4.95 -14.54 -2.36
CA THR A 58 5.77 -13.84 -3.35
C THR A 58 6.25 -14.79 -4.43
N GLY A 59 6.42 -14.25 -5.63
CA GLY A 59 7.09 -14.95 -6.73
C GLY A 59 8.02 -13.98 -7.45
N GLU A 60 9.25 -14.39 -7.73
CA GLU A 60 10.23 -13.51 -8.37
C GLU A 60 11.10 -14.27 -9.36
N THR A 61 11.47 -13.61 -10.45
CA THR A 61 12.46 -14.09 -11.42
C THR A 61 13.24 -12.92 -12.01
N THR A 62 14.51 -13.13 -12.27
CA THR A 62 15.36 -12.14 -12.96
C THR A 62 15.60 -12.60 -14.40
N LEU A 63 15.37 -11.71 -15.33
CA LEU A 63 15.60 -11.90 -16.76
C LEU A 63 17.08 -11.67 -17.10
N ASP A 64 17.55 -12.20 -18.23
CA ASP A 64 18.93 -12.05 -18.70
C ASP A 64 19.39 -10.59 -18.89
N ASN A 65 18.45 -9.69 -19.13
CA ASN A 65 18.71 -8.24 -19.26
C ASN A 65 18.79 -7.51 -17.90
N GLY A 66 18.74 -8.26 -16.78
CA GLY A 66 18.82 -7.71 -15.44
C GLY A 66 17.52 -7.12 -14.90
N ILE A 67 16.40 -7.24 -15.62
CA ILE A 67 15.08 -6.87 -15.11
C ILE A 67 14.57 -7.99 -14.21
N THR A 68 14.18 -7.64 -12.99
CA THR A 68 13.49 -8.54 -12.07
C THR A 68 11.99 -8.31 -12.18
N LEU A 69 11.26 -9.38 -12.41
CA LEU A 69 9.79 -9.40 -12.37
C LEU A 69 9.34 -10.14 -11.13
N GLY A 70 8.34 -9.61 -10.46
CA GLY A 70 7.80 -10.23 -9.26
C GLY A 70 6.31 -10.03 -9.10
N VAL A 71 5.75 -10.81 -8.18
CA VAL A 71 4.36 -10.76 -7.75
C VAL A 71 4.34 -10.82 -6.23
N ASN A 72 3.41 -10.11 -5.62
CA ASN A 72 3.10 -10.20 -4.20
C ASN A 72 1.59 -10.30 -4.02
N VAL A 73 1.16 -11.18 -3.09
CA VAL A 73 -0.21 -11.27 -2.62
C VAL A 73 -0.15 -11.36 -1.11
N GLN A 74 -0.83 -10.44 -0.42
CA GLN A 74 -0.86 -10.36 1.03
C GLN A 74 -2.26 -10.74 1.53
N LEU A 75 -2.29 -11.61 2.52
CA LEU A 75 -3.50 -12.07 3.18
C LEU A 75 -3.51 -11.57 4.60
N GLU A 76 -4.55 -10.85 4.97
CA GLU A 76 -4.81 -10.49 6.36
C GLU A 76 -5.29 -11.68 7.20
N GLY A 77 -4.76 -11.80 8.40
CA GLY A 77 -5.06 -12.91 9.31
C GLY A 77 -6.17 -12.63 10.32
N GLU A 78 -6.55 -11.38 10.54
CA GLU A 78 -7.55 -11.00 11.55
C GLU A 78 -8.88 -10.50 10.98
N THR A 79 -8.94 -10.13 9.73
CA THR A 79 -10.20 -9.68 9.10
C THR A 79 -10.82 -10.79 8.26
N SER A 80 -12.15 -10.82 8.25
CA SER A 80 -12.92 -11.75 7.41
C SER A 80 -13.60 -11.05 6.22
N ALA A 81 -13.56 -9.73 6.17
CA ALA A 81 -14.23 -8.93 5.17
C ALA A 81 -13.34 -8.62 3.97
N ASP A 82 -12.06 -8.43 4.22
CA ASP A 82 -11.02 -8.18 3.23
C ASP A 82 -9.84 -9.10 3.52
N GLN A 83 -9.81 -10.25 2.84
CA GLN A 83 -8.80 -11.28 3.10
C GLN A 83 -7.55 -11.11 2.23
N ILE A 84 -7.65 -10.39 1.13
CA ILE A 84 -6.52 -10.01 0.28
C ILE A 84 -6.36 -8.51 0.46
N ASP A 85 -5.34 -8.12 1.19
CA ASP A 85 -5.00 -6.73 1.43
C ASP A 85 -4.37 -6.14 0.17
N GLU A 86 -3.23 -6.67 -0.25
CA GLU A 86 -2.61 -6.24 -1.51
C GLU A 86 -2.41 -7.39 -2.47
N SER A 87 -2.51 -7.07 -3.76
CA SER A 87 -2.24 -8.02 -4.85
C SER A 87 -1.67 -7.28 -6.06
N TYR A 88 -0.37 -7.41 -6.30
CA TYR A 88 0.29 -6.67 -7.37
C TYR A 88 1.44 -7.42 -8.02
N ILE A 89 1.77 -7.00 -9.23
CA ILE A 89 3.00 -7.38 -9.93
C ILE A 89 3.96 -6.19 -9.99
N TYR A 90 5.25 -6.46 -10.10
CA TYR A 90 6.24 -5.41 -10.27
C TYR A 90 7.36 -5.80 -11.24
N ALA A 91 7.97 -4.77 -11.80
CA ALA A 91 9.21 -4.86 -12.55
C ALA A 91 10.23 -3.88 -11.96
N THR A 92 11.43 -4.35 -11.68
CA THR A 92 12.52 -3.51 -11.17
C THR A 92 13.80 -3.69 -11.98
N GLY A 93 14.57 -2.61 -12.09
CA GLY A 93 15.81 -2.60 -12.86
C GLY A 93 16.53 -1.26 -12.71
N THR A 94 17.46 -0.97 -13.60
CA THR A 94 18.19 0.31 -13.61
C THR A 94 17.28 1.51 -13.85
N PHE A 95 16.10 1.30 -14.42
CA PHE A 95 15.07 2.33 -14.63
C PHE A 95 14.29 2.69 -13.35
N GLY A 96 14.41 1.91 -12.28
CA GLY A 96 13.62 2.05 -11.06
C GLY A 96 12.68 0.87 -10.83
N LYS A 97 11.47 1.13 -10.32
CA LYS A 97 10.45 0.12 -10.03
C LYS A 97 9.10 0.56 -10.59
N LEU A 98 8.46 -0.33 -11.31
CA LEU A 98 7.07 -0.21 -11.77
C LEU A 98 6.23 -1.23 -11.03
N ILE A 99 5.07 -0.83 -10.52
CA ILE A 99 4.10 -1.69 -9.86
C ILE A 99 2.77 -1.55 -10.59
N TYR A 100 2.05 -2.64 -10.73
CA TYR A 100 0.68 -2.66 -11.22
C TYR A 100 -0.17 -3.60 -10.39
N GLY A 101 -1.29 -3.10 -9.90
CA GLY A 101 -2.25 -3.86 -9.09
C GLY A 101 -2.70 -3.10 -7.86
N GLN A 102 -3.20 -3.83 -6.88
CA GLN A 102 -3.67 -3.36 -5.59
C GLN A 102 -2.48 -3.23 -4.64
N GLU A 103 -2.11 -2.01 -4.35
CA GLU A 103 -1.01 -1.64 -3.47
C GLU A 103 -1.22 -0.19 -3.03
N ASN A 104 -0.71 0.18 -1.89
CA ASN A 104 -0.68 1.55 -1.42
C ASN A 104 -0.05 2.52 -2.44
N PRO A 105 -0.49 3.78 -2.52
CA PRO A 105 0.04 4.73 -3.48
C PRO A 105 1.47 5.19 -3.17
N ALA A 106 2.10 5.84 -4.14
CA ALA A 106 3.46 6.34 -3.98
C ALA A 106 3.61 7.35 -2.83
N SER A 107 2.57 8.10 -2.50
CA SER A 107 2.54 9.00 -1.35
C SER A 107 2.74 8.25 -0.04
N ASP A 108 2.08 7.11 0.13
CA ASP A 108 2.23 6.27 1.32
C ASP A 108 3.55 5.48 1.28
N LEU A 109 3.82 4.73 0.23
CA LEU A 109 5.02 3.87 0.12
C LEU A 109 6.36 4.63 0.24
N MET A 110 6.35 5.95 0.12
CA MET A 110 7.53 6.79 0.26
C MET A 110 7.58 7.56 1.59
N PHE A 111 6.57 7.38 2.43
CA PHE A 111 6.41 8.11 3.68
C PHE A 111 7.57 7.85 4.67
N TYR A 112 7.97 8.91 5.33
CA TYR A 112 8.85 8.89 6.50
C TYR A 112 8.18 9.66 7.62
N GLY A 113 7.50 8.94 8.51
CA GLY A 113 6.80 9.51 9.65
C GLY A 113 7.64 9.63 10.91
N SER A 114 6.97 9.97 12.00
CA SER A 114 7.57 9.97 13.32
C SER A 114 8.09 8.58 13.68
N PRO A 115 9.20 8.49 14.44
CA PRO A 115 9.62 7.20 14.99
C PRO A 115 8.50 6.59 15.82
N TRP A 116 8.19 5.33 15.57
CA TRP A 116 7.23 4.57 16.34
C TRP A 116 7.91 3.96 17.55
N ALA A 117 7.25 4.03 18.70
CA ALA A 117 7.76 3.36 19.90
C ALA A 117 7.71 1.83 19.73
N ILE A 118 6.69 1.36 19.02
CA ILE A 118 6.48 -0.02 18.56
C ILE A 118 5.90 0.09 17.17
N GLN A 119 6.33 -0.72 16.24
CA GLN A 119 5.81 -0.69 14.86
C GLN A 119 4.28 -0.90 14.86
N GLY A 120 3.55 -0.05 14.11
CA GLY A 120 2.09 -0.05 14.09
C GLY A 120 1.42 0.65 15.27
N VAL A 121 2.19 1.21 16.19
CA VAL A 121 1.66 1.91 17.36
C VAL A 121 2.33 3.26 17.50
N GLY A 122 1.58 4.32 17.32
CA GLY A 122 2.14 5.67 17.37
C GLY A 122 1.10 6.74 17.07
N VAL A 123 1.60 7.90 16.66
CA VAL A 123 0.78 9.08 16.34
C VAL A 123 0.68 9.35 14.84
N ALA A 124 1.38 8.57 14.03
CA ALA A 124 1.42 8.72 12.58
C ALA A 124 0.90 7.44 11.94
N SER A 125 -0.31 7.47 11.41
CA SER A 125 -0.99 6.32 10.77
C SER A 125 -0.83 5.02 11.56
N PRO A 126 -1.30 4.95 12.81
CA PRO A 126 -1.14 3.75 13.63
C PRO A 126 -2.15 2.68 13.20
N ASP A 127 -1.72 1.44 13.15
CA ASP A 127 -2.59 0.28 13.00
C ASP A 127 -3.49 0.16 14.24
N HIS A 128 -2.94 0.50 15.40
CA HIS A 128 -3.67 0.51 16.65
C HIS A 128 -3.42 1.78 17.46
N VAL A 129 -4.47 2.29 18.09
CA VAL A 129 -4.41 3.38 19.06
C VAL A 129 -4.68 2.84 20.47
N PHE A 130 -3.96 3.38 21.46
CA PHE A 130 -4.10 2.95 22.86
C PHE A 130 -5.36 3.48 23.56
N VAL A 131 -6.00 4.49 22.97
CA VAL A 131 -7.20 5.10 23.51
C VAL A 131 -8.34 4.95 22.52
N THR A 132 -9.55 4.70 23.02
CA THR A 132 -10.74 4.72 22.18
C THR A 132 -11.10 6.14 21.83
N LEU A 133 -10.96 6.52 20.55
CA LEU A 133 -11.15 7.90 20.10
C LEU A 133 -12.62 8.29 19.91
N GLY A 134 -13.55 7.40 20.03
CA GLY A 134 -14.98 7.67 19.76
C GLY A 134 -15.24 8.02 18.28
N ASN A 135 -16.50 8.09 17.91
CA ASN A 135 -16.93 8.28 16.51
C ASN A 135 -16.67 9.69 15.94
N ALA A 136 -16.24 10.63 16.78
CA ALA A 136 -16.04 12.02 16.37
C ALA A 136 -14.61 12.34 15.93
N VAL A 137 -13.68 11.43 16.16
CA VAL A 137 -12.26 11.61 15.84
C VAL A 137 -11.81 10.36 15.07
N GLY A 138 -11.49 10.54 13.81
CA GLY A 138 -10.88 9.46 12.98
C GLY A 138 -9.52 9.04 13.52
N SER A 139 -9.00 7.93 13.04
CA SER A 139 -7.62 7.54 13.31
C SER A 139 -6.67 8.66 12.85
N PRO A 140 -5.68 9.02 13.66
CA PRO A 140 -4.70 10.01 13.24
C PRO A 140 -3.89 9.47 12.07
N THR A 141 -4.02 10.12 10.93
CA THR A 141 -3.18 9.85 9.76
C THR A 141 -2.44 11.12 9.37
N VAL A 142 -1.21 10.99 8.94
CA VAL A 142 -0.35 12.08 8.45
C VAL A 142 0.11 11.85 7.03
N VAL A 143 -0.35 10.78 6.41
CA VAL A 143 -0.10 10.42 5.01
C VAL A 143 -1.30 10.86 4.19
N SER A 144 -1.05 11.48 3.06
CA SER A 144 -2.09 11.70 2.05
C SER A 144 -2.22 10.44 1.22
N ASP A 145 -3.28 9.71 1.47
CA ASP A 145 -3.68 8.54 0.73
C ASP A 145 -5.16 8.69 0.36
N ILE A 146 -5.43 8.83 -0.92
CA ILE A 146 -6.78 9.02 -1.43
C ILE A 146 -7.27 7.82 -2.24
N SER A 147 -6.39 6.90 -2.56
CA SER A 147 -6.71 5.72 -3.39
C SER A 147 -6.61 4.39 -2.67
N GLY A 148 -6.05 4.35 -1.43
CA GLY A 148 -5.85 3.10 -0.68
C GLY A 148 -5.24 2.01 -1.56
N ASP A 149 -5.73 0.80 -1.44
CA ASP A 149 -5.29 -0.37 -2.21
C ASP A 149 -6.06 -0.56 -3.53
N ALA A 150 -6.69 0.49 -4.06
CA ALA A 150 -7.33 0.42 -5.36
C ALA A 150 -6.31 0.08 -6.46
N GLU A 151 -6.79 -0.55 -7.53
CA GLU A 151 -5.96 -0.92 -8.68
C GLU A 151 -5.31 0.30 -9.32
N LYS A 152 -3.99 0.32 -9.36
CA LYS A 152 -3.19 1.46 -9.83
C LYS A 152 -1.94 1.05 -10.57
N LEU A 153 -1.37 2.04 -11.24
CA LEU A 153 -0.03 1.99 -11.79
C LEU A 153 0.87 2.92 -10.99
N THR A 154 1.92 2.38 -10.41
CA THR A 154 2.88 3.14 -9.60
C THR A 154 4.28 3.00 -10.18
N TYR A 155 4.99 4.12 -10.27
CA TYR A 155 6.39 4.15 -10.70
C TYR A 155 7.26 4.86 -9.68
N PHE A 156 8.42 4.27 -9.40
CA PHE A 156 9.47 4.87 -8.58
C PHE A 156 10.75 5.03 -9.39
N THR A 157 11.32 6.23 -9.33
CA THR A 157 12.66 6.45 -9.92
C THR A 157 13.73 5.65 -9.16
N PRO A 158 14.88 5.38 -9.77
CA PRO A 158 16.08 5.05 -9.00
C PRO A 158 16.38 6.17 -7.99
N ARG A 159 17.05 5.82 -6.88
CA ARG A 159 17.51 6.84 -5.93
C ARG A 159 18.73 7.57 -6.50
N MET A 160 18.63 8.88 -6.65
CA MET A 160 19.65 9.72 -7.26
C MET A 160 20.12 10.78 -6.26
N GLY A 161 21.36 10.68 -5.78
CA GLY A 161 21.93 11.65 -4.84
C GLY A 161 21.16 11.74 -3.50
N GLY A 162 20.45 10.69 -3.12
CA GLY A 162 19.59 10.67 -1.94
C GLY A 162 18.10 10.90 -2.24
N PHE A 163 17.74 11.47 -3.38
CA PHE A 163 16.36 11.69 -3.81
C PHE A 163 15.74 10.46 -4.46
N ARG A 164 14.47 10.25 -4.22
CA ARG A 164 13.60 9.33 -4.93
C ARG A 164 12.24 10.00 -5.15
N LEU A 165 11.66 9.80 -6.33
CA LEU A 165 10.33 10.22 -6.69
C LEU A 165 9.47 9.00 -6.95
N GLY A 166 8.22 9.03 -6.51
CA GLY A 166 7.18 8.06 -6.83
C GLY A 166 5.95 8.76 -7.38
N LEU A 167 5.26 8.09 -8.28
CA LEU A 167 4.04 8.55 -8.91
C LEU A 167 3.07 7.38 -9.03
N SER A 168 1.84 7.55 -8.56
CA SER A 168 0.73 6.62 -8.75
C SER A 168 -0.39 7.26 -9.53
N TYR A 169 -1.03 6.45 -10.37
CA TYR A 169 -2.28 6.80 -11.04
C TYR A 169 -3.31 5.71 -10.82
N THR A 170 -4.46 6.10 -10.28
CA THR A 170 -5.60 5.25 -9.97
C THR A 170 -6.80 5.74 -10.76
N PRO A 171 -7.30 4.95 -11.74
CA PRO A 171 -8.45 5.36 -12.56
C PRO A 171 -9.72 5.55 -11.76
N ASP A 172 -9.98 4.64 -10.80
CA ASP A 172 -11.17 4.65 -9.93
C ASP A 172 -10.75 4.07 -8.57
N ASN A 173 -11.14 4.73 -7.49
CA ASN A 173 -10.83 4.31 -6.11
C ASN A 173 -11.71 3.14 -5.65
N CYS A 174 -12.25 2.38 -6.57
CA CYS A 174 -13.04 1.22 -6.26
C CYS A 174 -12.14 -0.02 -6.20
N ALA A 175 -11.61 -0.34 -5.02
CA ALA A 175 -10.89 -1.58 -4.79
C ALA A 175 -11.86 -2.79 -4.89
N ALA A 176 -11.48 -3.80 -5.65
CA ALA A 176 -12.21 -5.07 -5.64
C ALA A 176 -11.86 -5.83 -4.33
N PRO A 177 -12.82 -6.48 -3.64
CA PRO A 177 -14.22 -6.69 -4.02
C PRO A 177 -15.23 -5.79 -3.27
N ALA A 178 -14.97 -4.51 -3.11
CA ALA A 178 -15.88 -3.63 -2.41
C ALA A 178 -17.30 -3.70 -2.99
N ALA A 179 -18.31 -3.68 -2.14
CA ALA A 179 -19.71 -3.83 -2.54
C ALA A 179 -20.17 -2.73 -3.53
N ALA A 180 -19.59 -1.54 -3.45
CA ALA A 180 -19.85 -0.45 -4.37
C ALA A 180 -19.33 -0.74 -5.79
N CYS A 181 -18.26 -1.52 -5.91
CA CYS A 181 -17.68 -1.94 -7.18
C CYS A 181 -18.39 -3.18 -7.78
N ALA A 182 -19.10 -3.95 -6.98
CA ALA A 182 -19.80 -5.17 -7.41
C ALA A 182 -20.90 -4.90 -8.44
N SER A 183 -21.33 -3.66 -8.59
CA SER A 183 -22.29 -3.24 -9.62
C SER A 183 -21.69 -3.14 -11.02
N ALA A 184 -20.39 -3.31 -11.14
CA ALA A 184 -19.62 -3.08 -12.37
C ALA A 184 -19.82 -4.15 -13.46
N GLY A 185 -20.55 -5.24 -13.18
CA GLY A 185 -20.78 -6.29 -14.16
C GLY A 185 -19.52 -7.10 -14.49
N THR A 186 -19.41 -7.58 -15.73
CA THR A 186 -18.32 -8.47 -16.18
C THR A 186 -17.17 -7.72 -16.88
N GLY A 187 -17.12 -6.41 -16.80
CA GLY A 187 -16.07 -5.57 -17.41
C GLY A 187 -14.87 -5.32 -16.49
N LEU A 188 -13.96 -4.52 -16.98
CA LEU A 188 -12.91 -3.93 -16.15
C LEU A 188 -13.55 -2.92 -15.19
N GLN A 189 -13.38 -3.10 -13.90
CA GLN A 189 -14.03 -2.26 -12.88
C GLN A 189 -13.66 -0.79 -13.02
N SER A 190 -12.42 -0.49 -13.31
CA SER A 190 -11.90 0.85 -13.55
C SER A 190 -12.50 1.60 -14.76
N GLN A 191 -13.36 0.96 -15.54
CA GLN A 191 -14.07 1.61 -16.67
C GLN A 191 -15.44 2.16 -16.28
N LEU A 192 -15.93 1.87 -15.09
CA LEU A 192 -17.20 2.38 -14.60
C LEU A 192 -16.94 3.53 -13.63
N ASP A 193 -17.55 4.66 -13.92
CA ASP A 193 -17.64 5.74 -12.94
C ASP A 193 -18.68 5.32 -11.89
N THR A 194 -18.19 4.95 -10.72
CA THR A 194 -19.02 4.48 -9.61
C THR A 194 -19.48 5.62 -8.71
N GLY A 195 -19.07 6.88 -8.99
CA GLY A 195 -19.28 8.03 -8.12
C GLY A 195 -18.35 8.02 -6.89
N GLN A 196 -17.37 7.13 -6.86
CA GLN A 196 -16.24 7.20 -5.94
C GLN A 196 -15.18 8.14 -6.51
N GLN A 197 -14.17 8.46 -5.69
CA GLN A 197 -13.05 9.26 -6.14
C GLN A 197 -12.34 8.57 -7.32
N SER A 198 -12.08 9.31 -8.39
CA SER A 198 -11.51 8.80 -9.62
C SER A 198 -10.37 9.67 -10.12
N GLU A 199 -9.64 9.18 -11.13
CA GLU A 199 -8.52 9.88 -11.75
C GLU A 199 -7.50 10.37 -10.72
N ALA A 200 -7.28 9.61 -9.65
CA ALA A 200 -6.37 9.98 -8.59
C ALA A 200 -4.92 9.93 -9.06
N VAL A 201 -4.21 11.02 -8.83
CA VAL A 201 -2.77 11.16 -9.03
C VAL A 201 -2.11 11.43 -7.69
N GLU A 202 -1.18 10.58 -7.30
CA GLU A 202 -0.52 10.65 -6.01
C GLU A 202 1.00 10.62 -6.20
N ILE A 203 1.66 11.64 -5.70
CA ILE A 203 3.10 11.84 -5.84
C ILE A 203 3.73 11.80 -4.46
N GLY A 204 4.71 10.93 -4.29
CA GLY A 204 5.56 10.91 -3.11
C GLY A 204 7.00 11.26 -3.49
N THR A 205 7.69 11.98 -2.67
CA THR A 205 9.13 12.18 -2.81
C THR A 205 9.82 12.08 -1.46
N ASN A 206 10.98 11.47 -1.46
CA ASN A 206 11.82 11.47 -0.26
C ASN A 206 13.30 11.71 -0.57
N TYR A 207 13.96 12.23 0.43
CA TYR A 207 15.40 12.40 0.43
C TYR A 207 16.00 11.77 1.67
N THR A 208 16.96 10.88 1.49
CA THR A 208 17.65 10.22 2.59
C THR A 208 19.17 10.45 2.46
N ARG A 209 19.81 10.80 3.59
CA ARG A 209 21.26 11.00 3.64
C ARG A 209 21.78 10.83 5.05
N GLN A 210 22.99 10.31 5.15
CA GLN A 210 23.74 10.35 6.39
C GLN A 210 24.68 11.56 6.39
N ILE A 211 24.61 12.38 7.44
CA ILE A 211 25.44 13.57 7.65
C ILE A 211 26.09 13.46 9.01
N ASN A 212 27.40 13.36 9.05
CA ASN A 212 28.19 13.25 10.29
C ASN A 212 27.70 12.14 11.26
N GLY A 213 27.29 11.00 10.70
CA GLY A 213 26.80 9.87 11.48
C GLY A 213 25.32 9.96 11.88
N VAL A 214 24.63 11.03 11.51
CA VAL A 214 23.18 11.19 11.72
C VAL A 214 22.44 10.85 10.43
N ASP A 215 21.52 9.89 10.50
CA ASP A 215 20.65 9.56 9.39
C ASP A 215 19.49 10.58 9.33
N MET A 216 19.32 11.17 8.16
CA MET A 216 18.28 12.14 7.88
C MET A 216 17.36 11.60 6.79
N ALA A 217 16.05 11.71 7.02
CA ALA A 217 15.01 11.46 6.01
C ALA A 217 14.07 12.66 5.96
N LEU A 218 13.76 13.11 4.76
CA LEU A 218 12.74 14.12 4.48
C LEU A 218 11.73 13.52 3.52
N TYR A 219 10.48 13.88 3.68
CA TYR A 219 9.39 13.42 2.87
C TYR A 219 8.47 14.57 2.51
N ALA A 220 7.88 14.51 1.32
CA ALA A 220 6.78 15.36 0.88
C ALA A 220 5.91 14.60 -0.12
N ASP A 221 4.63 14.86 -0.07
CA ASP A 221 3.63 14.25 -0.95
C ASP A 221 2.66 15.30 -1.51
N MET A 222 1.95 14.89 -2.54
CA MET A 222 0.84 15.62 -3.12
C MET A 222 -0.15 14.62 -3.71
N THR A 223 -1.43 14.82 -3.44
CA THR A 223 -2.52 14.02 -3.98
C THR A 223 -3.56 14.89 -4.67
N SER A 224 -4.15 14.39 -5.74
CA SER A 224 -5.23 15.04 -6.47
C SER A 224 -6.11 13.98 -7.11
N GLY A 225 -7.43 14.19 -7.09
CA GLY A 225 -8.42 13.31 -7.72
C GLY A 225 -9.73 14.05 -7.93
N ASN A 226 -10.64 13.45 -8.71
CA ASN A 226 -11.98 13.97 -8.99
C ASN A 226 -13.03 13.35 -8.06
#